data_560d408eebfa7906d7ba8e74365aa9b3
#
_entry.id   560d408eebfa7906d7ba8e74365aa9b3
#
_cell.length_a   1.000
_cell.length_b   1.000
_cell.length_c   1.000
_cell.angle_alpha   90.00
_cell.angle_beta   90.00
_cell.angle_gamma   90.00
#
_symmetry.space_group_name_H-M   'P 1'
#
loop_
_entity.id
_entity.type
_entity.pdbx_description
1 polymer ?
#
loop_
_entity_poly.entity_id
_entity_poly.type
_entity_poly.pdbx_seq_one_letter_code
_entity_poly.pdbx_strand_id
1 'polypeptide(L)'
;MRLAAVRRLAYEAADSGLLSPELAAGIRRVKGAKTVGIRLGNWLTADEARRLWQLPGPDTLKGKRDRALLAMLLGCGLRRRELAELQIGLLQRREDHWAIVDLVGKGGHIRTVPVPNWVKHVLDDWLVAAGIVKGRIFRRVCRAGKTWGDGMTERVVWHVVKKYAAILNFTRLAPHDLRRSCARLCHMAGGEMEQIQFLLGHVSVQTTEKYLGSKQRLSGAVNDRIGIEP
;
A
#
# COMPACT_ATOMS: atom_id res chain seq x y z
N MET A 1 18.81 -5.30 -6.84
CA MET A 1 18.84 -6.58 -6.10
C MET A 1 20.10 -7.43 -6.39
N ARG A 2 20.50 -7.60 -7.64
CA ARG A 2 21.65 -8.48 -8.00
C ARG A 2 22.97 -8.10 -7.32
N LEU A 3 23.33 -6.81 -7.32
CA LEU A 3 24.58 -6.34 -6.72
C LEU A 3 24.63 -6.53 -5.18
N ALA A 4 23.49 -6.36 -4.50
CA ALA A 4 23.41 -6.61 -3.06
C ALA A 4 23.61 -8.10 -2.72
N ALA A 5 23.09 -9.00 -3.54
CA ALA A 5 23.29 -10.44 -3.39
C ALA A 5 24.75 -10.83 -3.62
N VAL A 6 25.37 -10.27 -4.67
CA VAL A 6 26.80 -10.50 -4.94
C VAL A 6 27.70 -10.02 -3.80
N ARG A 7 27.42 -8.83 -3.26
CA ARG A 7 28.17 -8.30 -2.11
C ARG A 7 28.00 -9.14 -0.85
N ARG A 8 26.77 -9.66 -0.61
CA ARG A 8 26.52 -10.56 0.51
C ARG A 8 27.26 -11.88 0.34
N LEU A 9 27.19 -12.46 -0.86
CA LEU A 9 27.92 -13.68 -1.19
C LEU A 9 29.43 -13.52 -0.99
N ALA A 10 30.00 -12.39 -1.46
CA ALA A 10 31.43 -12.11 -1.29
C ALA A 10 31.83 -12.01 0.20
N TYR A 11 30.93 -11.45 1.04
CA TYR A 11 31.15 -11.38 2.48
C TYR A 11 31.16 -12.79 3.11
N GLU A 12 30.12 -13.57 2.85
CA GLU A 12 30.01 -14.95 3.38
C GLU A 12 31.17 -15.85 2.90
N ALA A 13 31.61 -15.65 1.63
CA ALA A 13 32.78 -16.38 1.10
C ALA A 13 34.09 -15.99 1.78
N ALA A 14 34.27 -14.72 2.15
CA ALA A 14 35.41 -14.27 2.91
C ALA A 14 35.41 -14.82 4.34
N ASP A 15 34.27 -14.78 5.01
CA ASP A 15 34.09 -15.34 6.37
C ASP A 15 34.35 -16.87 6.40
N SER A 16 34.05 -17.55 5.28
CA SER A 16 34.27 -19.00 5.11
C SER A 16 35.65 -19.35 4.58
N GLY A 17 36.56 -18.38 4.41
CA GLY A 17 37.92 -18.60 3.90
C GLY A 17 38.03 -18.94 2.40
N LEU A 18 36.91 -18.84 1.66
CA LEU A 18 36.84 -19.12 0.21
C LEU A 18 37.25 -17.94 -0.65
N LEU A 19 37.32 -16.75 -0.08
CA LEU A 19 37.70 -15.51 -0.75
C LEU A 19 38.59 -14.69 0.18
N SER A 20 39.60 -14.00 -0.36
CA SER A 20 40.39 -13.11 0.50
C SER A 20 39.60 -11.90 0.94
N PRO A 21 39.83 -11.39 2.16
CA PRO A 21 39.12 -10.19 2.68
C PRO A 21 39.29 -8.97 1.77
N GLU A 22 40.45 -8.81 1.12
CA GLU A 22 40.74 -7.70 0.20
C GLU A 22 39.87 -7.78 -1.06
N LEU A 23 39.70 -8.97 -1.63
CA LEU A 23 38.83 -9.20 -2.80
C LEU A 23 37.37 -8.97 -2.43
N ALA A 24 36.91 -9.45 -1.27
CA ALA A 24 35.57 -9.20 -0.77
C ALA A 24 35.33 -7.69 -0.57
N ALA A 25 36.29 -6.96 -0.01
CA ALA A 25 36.23 -5.50 0.13
C ALA A 25 36.20 -4.81 -1.24
N GLY A 26 36.96 -5.28 -2.21
CA GLY A 26 36.92 -4.79 -3.60
C GLY A 26 35.54 -4.93 -4.22
N ILE A 27 34.91 -6.10 -4.11
CA ILE A 27 33.53 -6.37 -4.59
C ILE A 27 32.52 -5.46 -3.91
N ARG A 28 32.66 -5.18 -2.61
CA ARG A 28 31.80 -4.25 -1.87
C ARG A 28 31.88 -2.82 -2.37
N ARG A 29 33.07 -2.36 -2.82
CA ARG A 29 33.29 -1.00 -3.35
C ARG A 29 32.69 -0.77 -4.73
N VAL A 30 32.36 -1.83 -5.47
CA VAL A 30 31.71 -1.71 -6.79
C VAL A 30 30.43 -0.90 -6.64
N LYS A 31 30.40 0.31 -7.19
CA LYS A 31 29.21 1.16 -7.18
C LYS A 31 28.20 0.62 -8.19
N GLY A 32 26.95 0.49 -7.76
CA GLY A 32 25.86 0.18 -8.70
C GLY A 32 25.70 1.29 -9.74
N ALA A 33 25.23 0.95 -10.92
CA ALA A 33 24.88 1.93 -11.93
C ALA A 33 23.90 2.94 -11.34
N LYS A 34 24.27 4.22 -11.32
CA LYS A 34 23.33 5.29 -10.94
C LYS A 34 22.28 5.40 -12.03
N THR A 35 21.03 5.23 -11.69
CA THR A 35 19.93 5.61 -12.58
C THR A 35 19.87 7.13 -12.58
N VAL A 36 20.38 7.76 -13.61
CA VAL A 36 20.29 9.20 -13.80
C VAL A 36 18.91 9.48 -14.39
N GLY A 37 18.14 10.35 -13.73
CA GLY A 37 16.81 10.76 -14.14
C GLY A 37 15.71 10.28 -13.19
N ILE A 38 14.66 11.07 -13.12
CA ILE A 38 13.44 10.75 -12.37
C ILE A 38 12.55 9.96 -13.32
N ARG A 39 12.33 8.67 -13.05
CA ARG A 39 11.24 7.94 -13.71
C ARG A 39 9.95 8.60 -13.28
N LEU A 40 9.30 9.29 -14.21
CA LEU A 40 7.91 9.67 -14.04
C LEU A 40 7.14 8.36 -13.87
N GLY A 41 6.71 8.07 -12.62
CA GLY A 41 5.92 6.88 -12.32
C GLY A 41 4.56 6.96 -13.00
N ASN A 42 3.93 5.82 -13.22
CA ASN A 42 2.53 5.79 -13.55
C ASN A 42 1.75 6.27 -12.32
N TRP A 43 0.90 7.24 -12.47
CA TRP A 43 -0.08 7.67 -11.46
C TRP A 43 -1.39 7.98 -12.15
N LEU A 44 -2.46 7.93 -11.39
CA LEU A 44 -3.80 8.24 -11.86
C LEU A 44 -4.17 9.67 -11.46
N THR A 45 -4.90 10.34 -12.31
CA THR A 45 -5.68 11.54 -11.95
C THR A 45 -6.83 11.14 -11.00
N ALA A 46 -7.46 12.12 -10.35
CA ALA A 46 -8.61 11.86 -9.47
C ALA A 46 -9.74 11.13 -10.20
N ASP A 47 -10.07 11.56 -11.43
CA ASP A 47 -11.12 10.92 -12.24
C ASP A 47 -10.76 9.51 -12.69
N GLU A 48 -9.51 9.26 -13.08
CA GLU A 48 -9.05 7.92 -13.41
C GLU A 48 -9.07 7.00 -12.19
N ALA A 49 -8.66 7.51 -11.02
CA ALA A 49 -8.72 6.77 -9.77
C ALA A 49 -10.15 6.44 -9.36
N ARG A 50 -11.08 7.42 -9.49
CA ARG A 50 -12.52 7.23 -9.25
C ARG A 50 -13.09 6.15 -10.17
N ARG A 51 -12.86 6.25 -11.47
CA ARG A 51 -13.30 5.25 -12.46
C ARG A 51 -12.75 3.85 -12.15
N LEU A 52 -11.50 3.75 -11.69
CA LEU A 52 -10.87 2.46 -11.39
C LEU A 52 -11.52 1.75 -10.19
N TRP A 53 -11.70 2.44 -9.07
CA TRP A 53 -12.25 1.80 -7.87
C TRP A 53 -13.77 1.57 -7.96
N GLN A 54 -14.49 2.35 -8.77
CA GLN A 54 -15.92 2.18 -9.01
C GLN A 54 -16.24 1.09 -10.04
N LEU A 55 -15.29 0.71 -10.88
CA LEU A 55 -15.50 -0.24 -11.98
C LEU A 55 -15.96 -1.64 -11.53
N PRO A 56 -15.50 -2.23 -10.39
CA PRO A 56 -16.09 -3.47 -9.91
C PRO A 56 -17.55 -3.28 -9.53
N GLY A 57 -18.47 -4.06 -10.15
CA GLY A 57 -19.90 -3.97 -9.86
C GLY A 57 -20.23 -4.31 -8.41
N PRO A 58 -21.13 -3.55 -7.75
CA PRO A 58 -21.48 -3.77 -6.34
C PRO A 58 -22.44 -4.95 -6.12
N ASP A 59 -23.00 -5.53 -7.18
CA ASP A 59 -24.08 -6.52 -7.08
C ASP A 59 -23.56 -7.92 -6.73
N THR A 60 -22.28 -8.16 -6.88
CA THR A 60 -21.65 -9.46 -6.57
C THR A 60 -20.72 -9.36 -5.38
N LEU A 61 -20.62 -10.40 -4.58
CA LEU A 61 -19.68 -10.46 -3.45
C LEU A 61 -18.23 -10.21 -3.89
N LYS A 62 -17.84 -10.76 -5.05
CA LYS A 62 -16.52 -10.53 -5.64
C LYS A 62 -16.31 -9.07 -6.05
N GLY A 63 -17.33 -8.45 -6.62
CA GLY A 63 -17.29 -7.03 -6.99
C GLY A 63 -17.15 -6.13 -5.77
N LYS A 64 -17.93 -6.35 -4.71
CA LYS A 64 -17.80 -5.63 -3.44
C LYS A 64 -16.39 -5.74 -2.85
N ARG A 65 -15.82 -6.96 -2.84
CA ARG A 65 -14.44 -7.18 -2.41
C ARG A 65 -13.43 -6.40 -3.24
N ASP A 66 -13.51 -6.50 -4.56
CA ASP A 66 -12.56 -5.89 -5.47
C ASP A 66 -12.65 -4.35 -5.39
N ARG A 67 -13.87 -3.82 -5.24
CA ARG A 67 -14.15 -2.39 -5.02
C ARG A 67 -13.51 -1.89 -3.72
N ALA A 68 -13.74 -2.58 -2.60
CA ALA A 68 -13.14 -2.24 -1.31
C ALA A 68 -11.60 -2.33 -1.35
N LEU A 69 -11.06 -3.33 -2.04
CA LEU A 69 -9.62 -3.50 -2.21
C LEU A 69 -9.00 -2.31 -2.96
N LEU A 70 -9.59 -1.88 -4.07
CA LEU A 70 -9.11 -0.75 -4.86
C LEU A 70 -9.26 0.57 -4.08
N ALA A 71 -10.38 0.77 -3.39
CA ALA A 71 -10.60 1.93 -2.53
C ALA A 71 -9.54 2.05 -1.42
N MET A 72 -9.21 0.94 -0.75
CA MET A 72 -8.17 0.90 0.28
C MET A 72 -6.76 1.19 -0.28
N LEU A 73 -6.43 0.68 -1.47
CA LEU A 73 -5.14 0.98 -2.10
C LEU A 73 -5.01 2.46 -2.48
N LEU A 74 -6.08 3.06 -3.00
CA LEU A 74 -6.10 4.45 -3.45
C LEU A 74 -6.29 5.44 -2.31
N GLY A 75 -7.21 5.18 -1.39
CA GLY A 75 -7.55 6.11 -0.32
C GLY A 75 -6.58 6.05 0.88
N CYS A 76 -6.05 4.85 1.19
CA CYS A 76 -5.16 4.66 2.33
C CYS A 76 -3.69 4.44 1.93
N GLY A 77 -3.38 4.32 0.65
CA GLY A 77 -2.02 4.15 0.16
C GLY A 77 -1.30 2.90 0.68
N LEU A 78 -2.02 1.81 0.96
CA LEU A 78 -1.45 0.59 1.53
C LEU A 78 -0.54 -0.13 0.54
N ARG A 79 0.48 -0.83 1.07
CA ARG A 79 1.24 -1.79 0.29
C ARG A 79 0.40 -3.05 0.06
N ARG A 80 0.66 -3.73 -1.03
CA ARG A 80 0.00 -4.98 -1.43
C ARG A 80 -0.06 -6.02 -0.30
N ARG A 81 1.08 -6.21 0.39
CA ARG A 81 1.20 -7.13 1.52
C ARG A 81 0.38 -6.65 2.72
N GLU A 82 0.51 -5.38 3.07
CA GLU A 82 -0.24 -4.77 4.18
C GLU A 82 -1.75 -4.97 3.99
N LEU A 83 -2.25 -4.75 2.76
CA LEU A 83 -3.65 -4.97 2.44
C LEU A 83 -4.06 -6.44 2.56
N ALA A 84 -3.25 -7.37 2.04
CA ALA A 84 -3.54 -8.81 2.07
C ALA A 84 -3.56 -9.39 3.49
N GLU A 85 -2.74 -8.82 4.38
CA GLU A 85 -2.58 -9.24 5.77
C GLU A 85 -3.44 -8.44 6.76
N LEU A 86 -4.15 -7.39 6.29
CA LEU A 86 -4.93 -6.48 7.12
C LEU A 86 -6.01 -7.22 7.92
N GLN A 87 -6.02 -6.99 9.24
CA GLN A 87 -6.97 -7.57 10.16
C GLN A 87 -8.00 -6.54 10.64
N ILE A 88 -9.22 -7.01 10.90
CA ILE A 88 -10.33 -6.15 11.33
C ILE A 88 -10.04 -5.45 12.67
N GLY A 89 -9.31 -6.13 13.58
CA GLY A 89 -8.95 -5.56 14.88
C GLY A 89 -8.02 -4.34 14.82
N LEU A 90 -7.33 -4.13 13.68
CA LEU A 90 -6.52 -2.92 13.46
C LEU A 90 -7.37 -1.73 13.01
N LEU A 91 -8.61 -1.95 12.57
CA LEU A 91 -9.51 -0.89 12.16
C LEU A 91 -10.26 -0.34 13.39
N GLN A 92 -9.86 0.83 13.84
CA GLN A 92 -10.35 1.44 15.07
C GLN A 92 -10.82 2.87 14.81
N ARG A 93 -11.80 3.31 15.58
CA ARG A 93 -12.18 4.72 15.64
C ARG A 93 -11.24 5.44 16.62
N ARG A 94 -10.61 6.50 16.17
CA ARG A 94 -9.75 7.36 16.96
C ARG A 94 -10.25 8.80 16.81
N GLU A 95 -10.57 9.41 17.93
CA GLU A 95 -11.28 10.70 17.91
C GLU A 95 -12.54 10.56 17.03
N ASP A 96 -12.73 11.44 16.05
CA ASP A 96 -13.85 11.39 15.12
C ASP A 96 -13.50 10.72 13.78
N HIS A 97 -12.38 10.00 13.71
CA HIS A 97 -11.85 9.44 12.47
C HIS A 97 -11.60 7.93 12.54
N TRP A 98 -11.83 7.22 11.44
CA TRP A 98 -11.42 5.83 11.32
C TRP A 98 -9.93 5.73 10.97
N ALA A 99 -9.24 4.79 11.57
CA ALA A 99 -7.83 4.55 11.32
C ALA A 99 -7.47 3.06 11.38
N ILE A 100 -6.47 2.67 10.62
CA ILE A 100 -5.75 1.40 10.79
C ILE A 100 -4.62 1.69 11.75
N VAL A 101 -4.75 1.18 12.99
CA VAL A 101 -3.80 1.43 14.07
C VAL A 101 -2.75 0.32 14.09
N ASP A 102 -1.51 0.68 14.42
CA ASP A 102 -0.38 -0.25 14.58
C ASP A 102 -0.10 -1.12 13.34
N LEU A 103 -0.28 -0.55 12.15
CA LEU A 103 0.01 -1.24 10.91
C LEU A 103 1.52 -1.47 10.76
N VAL A 104 1.93 -2.74 10.81
CA VAL A 104 3.33 -3.14 10.62
C VAL A 104 3.69 -3.11 9.14
N GLY A 105 4.58 -2.21 8.76
CA GLY A 105 5.08 -2.06 7.39
C GLY A 105 6.36 -2.83 7.12
N LYS A 106 6.99 -2.53 5.96
CA LYS A 106 8.28 -3.12 5.57
C LYS A 106 9.36 -2.73 6.60
N GLY A 107 10.12 -3.73 7.06
CA GLY A 107 11.21 -3.52 8.04
C GLY A 107 10.73 -3.40 9.48
N GLY A 108 9.48 -3.79 9.80
CA GLY A 108 8.93 -3.74 11.15
C GLY A 108 8.46 -2.35 11.59
N HIS A 109 8.45 -1.36 10.69
CA HIS A 109 7.99 -0.01 11.02
C HIS A 109 6.48 0.01 11.25
N ILE A 110 6.08 0.53 12.41
CA ILE A 110 4.67 0.65 12.80
C ILE A 110 4.18 2.05 12.47
N ARG A 111 2.96 2.15 11.91
CA ARG A 111 2.28 3.43 11.66
C ARG A 111 0.77 3.30 11.79
N THR A 112 0.13 4.43 11.99
CA THR A 112 -1.33 4.57 11.90
C THR A 112 -1.69 5.18 10.56
N VAL A 113 -2.70 4.62 9.89
CA VAL A 113 -3.17 5.07 8.58
C VAL A 113 -4.61 5.55 8.71
N PRO A 114 -4.90 6.84 8.50
CA PRO A 114 -6.27 7.33 8.44
C PRO A 114 -7.07 6.66 7.32
N VAL A 115 -8.33 6.37 7.59
CA VAL A 115 -9.26 5.77 6.63
C VAL A 115 -10.36 6.78 6.32
N PRO A 116 -10.38 7.36 5.11
CA PRO A 116 -11.44 8.29 4.71
C PRO A 116 -12.84 7.66 4.82
N ASN A 117 -13.84 8.45 5.14
CA ASN A 117 -15.20 7.96 5.34
C ASN A 117 -15.74 7.20 4.13
N TRP A 118 -15.48 7.69 2.90
CA TRP A 118 -15.91 7.00 1.69
C TRP A 118 -15.25 5.61 1.54
N VAL A 119 -13.96 5.46 1.92
CA VAL A 119 -13.27 4.17 1.94
C VAL A 119 -13.91 3.24 2.96
N LYS A 120 -14.21 3.79 4.15
CA LYS A 120 -14.85 3.03 5.23
C LYS A 120 -16.23 2.51 4.81
N HIS A 121 -17.04 3.30 4.15
CA HIS A 121 -18.34 2.86 3.64
C HIS A 121 -18.19 1.68 2.66
N VAL A 122 -17.32 1.82 1.66
CA VAL A 122 -17.07 0.75 0.69
C VAL A 122 -16.52 -0.52 1.34
N LEU A 123 -15.70 -0.35 2.38
CA LEU A 123 -15.16 -1.46 3.17
C LEU A 123 -16.25 -2.16 3.98
N ASP A 124 -17.17 -1.40 4.59
CA ASP A 124 -18.29 -1.94 5.36
C ASP A 124 -19.25 -2.72 4.48
N ASP A 125 -19.56 -2.23 3.30
CA ASP A 125 -20.36 -2.95 2.30
C ASP A 125 -19.79 -4.34 1.99
N TRP A 126 -18.46 -4.42 1.89
CA TRP A 126 -17.78 -5.70 1.72
C TRP A 126 -17.86 -6.57 2.97
N LEU A 127 -17.53 -6.02 4.16
CA LEU A 127 -17.49 -6.76 5.42
C LEU A 127 -18.85 -7.35 5.76
N VAL A 128 -19.91 -6.55 5.63
CA VAL A 128 -21.30 -6.97 5.87
C VAL A 128 -21.70 -8.06 4.89
N ALA A 129 -21.49 -7.85 3.60
CA ALA A 129 -21.88 -8.83 2.57
C ALA A 129 -21.10 -10.15 2.70
N ALA A 130 -19.87 -10.11 3.20
CA ALA A 130 -19.02 -11.28 3.39
C ALA A 130 -19.17 -11.95 4.77
N GLY A 131 -19.92 -11.35 5.69
CA GLY A 131 -20.08 -11.82 7.08
C GLY A 131 -18.77 -11.85 7.88
N ILE A 132 -17.86 -10.90 7.60
CA ILE A 132 -16.53 -10.85 8.23
C ILE A 132 -16.57 -9.98 9.47
N VAL A 133 -16.48 -10.59 10.65
CA VAL A 133 -16.49 -9.90 11.96
C VAL A 133 -15.15 -10.04 12.70
N LYS A 134 -14.25 -10.92 12.26
CA LYS A 134 -12.92 -11.15 12.87
C LYS A 134 -11.89 -11.67 11.87
N GLY A 135 -10.62 -11.50 12.20
CA GLY A 135 -9.50 -11.99 11.38
C GLY A 135 -9.21 -11.06 10.19
N ARG A 136 -8.72 -11.63 9.10
CA ARG A 136 -8.33 -10.85 7.91
C ARG A 136 -9.54 -10.27 7.21
N ILE A 137 -9.45 -9.00 6.85
CA ILE A 137 -10.50 -8.24 6.16
C ILE A 137 -10.77 -8.81 4.77
N PHE A 138 -9.73 -9.09 4.00
CA PHE A 138 -9.88 -9.55 2.63
C PHE A 138 -9.72 -11.06 2.52
N ARG A 139 -10.73 -11.72 1.98
CA ARG A 139 -10.79 -13.18 1.76
C ARG A 139 -10.99 -13.51 0.29
N ARG A 140 -10.71 -14.74 -0.07
CA ARG A 140 -11.02 -15.24 -1.41
C ARG A 140 -12.53 -15.38 -1.57
N VAL A 141 -13.00 -15.21 -2.81
CA VAL A 141 -14.40 -15.47 -3.19
C VAL A 141 -14.37 -16.53 -4.28
N CYS A 142 -15.10 -17.64 -4.08
CA CYS A 142 -15.23 -18.71 -5.05
C CYS A 142 -16.24 -18.37 -6.17
N ARG A 143 -16.36 -19.22 -7.19
CA ARG A 143 -17.31 -19.01 -8.30
C ARG A 143 -18.76 -18.98 -7.85
N ALA A 144 -19.10 -19.71 -6.78
CA ALA A 144 -20.44 -19.72 -6.20
C ALA A 144 -20.79 -18.45 -5.38
N GLY A 145 -19.94 -17.42 -5.40
CA GLY A 145 -20.19 -16.17 -4.69
C GLY A 145 -20.04 -16.26 -3.17
N LYS A 146 -19.29 -17.24 -2.64
CA LYS A 146 -19.05 -17.39 -1.20
C LYS A 146 -17.59 -17.12 -0.85
N THR A 147 -17.36 -16.55 0.33
CA THR A 147 -15.99 -16.41 0.88
C THR A 147 -15.43 -17.78 1.27
N TRP A 148 -14.12 -17.95 1.14
CA TRP A 148 -13.43 -19.13 1.63
C TRP A 148 -12.00 -18.84 2.08
N GLY A 149 -11.52 -19.64 3.05
CA GLY A 149 -10.20 -19.47 3.65
C GLY A 149 -10.08 -18.22 4.51
N ASP A 150 -8.93 -18.08 5.17
CA ASP A 150 -8.69 -17.06 6.19
C ASP A 150 -8.16 -15.75 5.63
N GLY A 151 -7.94 -15.67 4.32
CA GLY A 151 -7.39 -14.49 3.69
C GLY A 151 -7.12 -14.67 2.20
N MET A 152 -6.36 -13.73 1.65
CA MET A 152 -5.88 -13.80 0.27
C MET A 152 -4.40 -13.43 0.20
N THR A 153 -3.73 -13.85 -0.90
CA THR A 153 -2.32 -13.56 -1.10
C THR A 153 -2.12 -12.21 -1.81
N GLU A 154 -0.93 -11.63 -1.68
CA GLU A 154 -0.51 -10.46 -2.43
C GLU A 154 -0.68 -10.62 -3.95
N ARG A 155 -0.58 -11.85 -4.46
CA ARG A 155 -0.77 -12.15 -5.88
C ARG A 155 -2.21 -11.90 -6.32
N VAL A 156 -3.20 -12.21 -5.46
CA VAL A 156 -4.61 -11.90 -5.74
C VAL A 156 -4.82 -10.39 -5.84
N VAL A 157 -4.24 -9.61 -4.91
CA VAL A 157 -4.28 -8.14 -4.98
C VAL A 157 -3.72 -7.64 -6.31
N TRP A 158 -2.59 -8.17 -6.74
CA TRP A 158 -1.98 -7.81 -8.02
C TRP A 158 -2.89 -8.13 -9.20
N HIS A 159 -3.50 -9.32 -9.22
CA HIS A 159 -4.41 -9.73 -10.29
C HIS A 159 -5.67 -8.85 -10.35
N VAL A 160 -6.23 -8.47 -9.20
CA VAL A 160 -7.40 -7.57 -9.14
C VAL A 160 -7.04 -6.22 -9.78
N VAL A 161 -5.93 -5.60 -9.36
CA VAL A 161 -5.49 -4.32 -9.95
C VAL A 161 -5.26 -4.45 -11.44
N LYS A 162 -4.53 -5.49 -11.89
CA LYS A 162 -4.26 -5.69 -13.33
C LYS A 162 -5.52 -5.93 -14.15
N LYS A 163 -6.48 -6.68 -13.63
CA LYS A 163 -7.77 -6.93 -14.29
C LYS A 163 -8.50 -5.63 -14.60
N TYR A 164 -8.70 -4.78 -13.58
CA TYR A 164 -9.48 -3.56 -13.76
C TYR A 164 -8.70 -2.46 -14.48
N ALA A 165 -7.38 -2.42 -14.31
CA ALA A 165 -6.50 -1.56 -15.08
C ALA A 165 -6.57 -1.88 -16.59
N ALA A 166 -6.61 -3.16 -16.97
CA ALA A 166 -6.71 -3.58 -18.36
C ALA A 166 -8.04 -3.13 -19.01
N ILE A 167 -9.16 -3.20 -18.27
CA ILE A 167 -10.47 -2.75 -18.77
C ILE A 167 -10.46 -1.24 -19.07
N LEU A 168 -9.71 -0.45 -18.30
CA LEU A 168 -9.54 0.98 -18.52
C LEU A 168 -8.35 1.33 -19.42
N ASN A 169 -7.72 0.35 -20.06
CA ASN A 169 -6.53 0.53 -20.90
C ASN A 169 -5.29 1.09 -20.17
N PHE A 170 -5.21 0.94 -18.85
CA PHE A 170 -4.04 1.31 -18.06
C PHE A 170 -3.01 0.18 -18.04
N THR A 171 -2.40 -0.12 -19.17
CA THR A 171 -1.58 -1.32 -19.42
C THR A 171 -0.41 -1.51 -18.46
N ARG A 172 0.21 -0.41 -17.99
CA ARG A 172 1.39 -0.41 -17.13
C ARG A 172 1.06 -0.23 -15.64
N LEU A 173 -0.20 -0.04 -15.27
CA LEU A 173 -0.60 0.20 -13.89
C LEU A 173 -0.39 -1.06 -13.03
N ALA A 174 0.17 -0.86 -11.85
CA ALA A 174 0.44 -1.89 -10.84
C ALA A 174 0.02 -1.40 -9.44
N PRO A 175 -0.14 -2.27 -8.44
CA PRO A 175 -0.54 -1.86 -7.09
C PRO A 175 0.31 -0.76 -6.45
N HIS A 176 1.61 -0.75 -6.74
CA HIS A 176 2.49 0.30 -6.23
C HIS A 176 2.20 1.68 -6.85
N ASP A 177 1.69 1.71 -8.07
CA ASP A 177 1.32 2.96 -8.73
C ASP A 177 0.04 3.55 -8.13
N LEU A 178 -0.88 2.73 -7.59
CA LEU A 178 -2.05 3.21 -6.83
C LEU A 178 -1.62 3.94 -5.54
N ARG A 179 -0.63 3.41 -4.85
CA ARG A 179 -0.05 4.07 -3.68
C ARG A 179 0.66 5.39 -4.05
N ARG A 180 1.32 5.45 -5.22
CA ARG A 180 1.87 6.70 -5.76
C ARG A 180 0.78 7.70 -6.11
N SER A 181 -0.32 7.21 -6.70
CA SER A 181 -1.49 8.03 -7.00
C SER A 181 -2.08 8.63 -5.73
N CYS A 182 -2.26 7.85 -4.67
CA CYS A 182 -2.67 8.33 -3.36
C CYS A 182 -1.78 9.49 -2.88
N ALA A 183 -0.46 9.29 -2.85
CA ALA A 183 0.48 10.31 -2.41
C ALA A 183 0.39 11.60 -3.24
N ARG A 184 0.31 11.44 -4.57
CA ARG A 184 0.23 12.59 -5.49
C ARG A 184 -1.08 13.35 -5.34
N LEU A 185 -2.20 12.64 -5.22
CA LEU A 185 -3.51 13.26 -5.03
C LEU A 185 -3.58 13.99 -3.69
N CYS A 186 -3.05 13.40 -2.61
CA CYS A 186 -2.92 14.09 -1.33
C CYS A 186 -2.11 15.40 -1.45
N HIS A 187 -0.98 15.35 -2.17
CA HIS A 187 -0.14 16.53 -2.39
C HIS A 187 -0.86 17.60 -3.24
N MET A 188 -1.53 17.20 -4.32
CA MET A 188 -2.30 18.10 -5.17
C MET A 188 -3.49 18.74 -4.42
N ALA A 189 -4.04 18.06 -3.43
CA ALA A 189 -5.09 18.58 -2.54
C ALA A 189 -4.52 19.52 -1.44
N GLY A 190 -3.24 19.88 -1.48
CA GLY A 190 -2.62 20.76 -0.49
C GLY A 190 -2.11 20.04 0.77
N GLY A 191 -2.02 18.72 0.75
CA GLY A 191 -1.49 17.95 1.89
C GLY A 191 0.00 18.25 2.13
N GLU A 192 0.35 18.41 3.39
CA GLU A 192 1.74 18.62 3.83
C GLU A 192 2.59 17.36 3.54
N MET A 193 3.82 17.56 3.07
CA MET A 193 4.73 16.46 2.72
C MET A 193 5.00 15.51 3.88
N GLU A 194 5.10 16.03 5.09
CA GLU A 194 5.30 15.23 6.30
C GLU A 194 4.10 14.34 6.59
N GLN A 195 2.87 14.86 6.45
CA GLN A 195 1.65 14.07 6.63
C GLN A 195 1.53 12.95 5.59
N ILE A 196 1.92 13.23 4.34
CA ILE A 196 1.97 12.21 3.29
C ILE A 196 3.04 11.15 3.60
N GLN A 197 4.19 11.55 4.14
CA GLN A 197 5.23 10.63 4.55
C GLN A 197 4.76 9.72 5.70
N PHE A 198 4.07 10.26 6.72
CA PHE A 198 3.44 9.48 7.79
C PHE A 198 2.43 8.50 7.24
N LEU A 199 1.51 8.95 6.40
CA LEU A 199 0.52 8.11 5.72
C LEU A 199 1.17 6.92 5.03
N LEU A 200 2.25 7.17 4.29
CA LEU A 200 2.95 6.14 3.53
C LEU A 200 3.93 5.31 4.38
N GLY A 201 4.36 5.79 5.53
CA GLY A 201 5.38 5.13 6.35
C GLY A 201 6.71 5.02 5.62
N HIS A 202 7.24 6.17 5.15
CA HIS A 202 8.58 6.25 4.57
C HIS A 202 9.61 6.44 5.68
N VAL A 203 10.67 5.62 5.67
CA VAL A 203 11.67 5.47 6.76
C VAL A 203 12.37 6.80 7.15
N SER A 204 12.46 7.77 6.25
CA SER A 204 13.11 9.06 6.51
C SER A 204 12.38 9.94 7.53
N VAL A 205 11.11 9.67 7.79
CA VAL A 205 10.24 10.45 8.68
C VAL A 205 10.52 10.20 10.16
N GLN A 206 10.90 8.99 10.55
CA GLN A 206 11.20 8.69 11.96
C GLN A 206 12.32 9.57 12.53
N THR A 207 13.24 10.02 11.68
CA THR A 207 14.27 10.99 12.07
C THR A 207 13.67 12.38 12.24
N THR A 208 12.71 12.74 11.40
CA THR A 208 12.05 14.06 11.41
C THR A 208 11.05 14.17 12.57
N GLU A 209 10.29 13.10 12.88
CA GLU A 209 9.42 13.03 14.06
C GLU A 209 10.14 13.35 15.36
N LYS A 210 11.35 12.82 15.52
CA LYS A 210 12.20 13.09 16.69
C LYS A 210 12.64 14.56 16.81
N TYR A 211 12.83 15.23 15.67
CA TYR A 211 13.33 16.61 15.64
C TYR A 211 12.23 17.67 15.70
N LEU A 212 11.08 17.41 15.07
CA LEU A 212 10.01 18.41 14.89
C LEU A 212 8.86 18.23 15.89
N GLY A 213 8.77 17.09 16.58
CA GLY A 213 7.63 16.81 17.47
C GLY A 213 6.28 16.78 16.74
N SER A 214 6.29 16.73 15.39
CA SER A 214 5.08 16.69 14.58
C SER A 214 4.43 15.31 14.70
N LYS A 215 3.13 15.30 15.01
CA LYS A 215 2.32 14.09 15.07
C LYS A 215 1.44 13.99 13.84
N GLN A 216 1.15 12.76 13.41
CA GLN A 216 0.17 12.52 12.35
C GLN A 216 -1.18 13.09 12.77
N ARG A 217 -1.78 13.92 11.90
CA ARG A 217 -3.15 14.40 12.09
C ARG A 217 -4.10 13.35 11.53
N LEU A 218 -5.02 12.87 12.37
CA LEU A 218 -6.08 11.94 11.95
C LEU A 218 -7.31 12.72 11.48
N SER A 219 -7.69 13.77 12.18
CA SER A 219 -8.75 14.69 11.75
C SER A 219 -8.24 15.59 10.62
N GLY A 220 -8.97 15.65 9.50
CA GLY A 220 -8.53 16.34 8.29
C GLY A 220 -7.30 15.70 7.66
N ALA A 221 -7.23 14.37 7.69
CA ALA A 221 -6.14 13.62 7.10
C ALA A 221 -5.98 13.92 5.60
N VAL A 222 -4.71 13.90 5.13
CA VAL A 222 -4.40 14.27 3.73
C VAL A 222 -5.05 13.37 2.68
N ASN A 223 -5.48 12.17 3.06
CA ASN A 223 -6.19 11.24 2.20
C ASN A 223 -7.72 11.40 2.23
N ASP A 224 -8.27 12.29 3.07
CA ASP A 224 -9.71 12.60 3.09
C ASP A 224 -10.14 13.44 1.89
N ARG A 225 -9.19 14.19 1.28
CA ARG A 225 -9.46 15.19 0.24
C ARG A 225 -8.73 14.86 -1.07
N ILE A 226 -8.65 13.59 -1.45
CA ILE A 226 -7.95 13.20 -2.69
C ILE A 226 -8.83 13.23 -3.94
N GLY A 227 -10.11 13.58 -3.80
CA GLY A 227 -11.02 13.83 -4.91
C GLY A 227 -11.42 12.57 -5.71
N ILE A 228 -11.44 11.40 -5.07
CA ILE A 228 -11.86 10.13 -5.67
C ILE A 228 -13.08 9.51 -4.95
N GLU A 229 -13.66 10.26 -4.03
CA GLU A 229 -14.92 9.93 -3.38
C GLU A 229 -16.04 9.80 -4.42
N PRO A 230 -17.12 9.07 -4.11
CA PRO A 230 -18.26 8.88 -5.01
C PRO A 230 -18.94 10.20 -5.39
#